data_0b3c318aa8afc03cadcb712f026d62ff
#
_entry.id   0b3c318aa8afc03cadcb712f026d62ff
#
_cell.length_a   1.000
_cell.length_b   1.000
_cell.length_c   1.000
_cell.angle_alpha   90.00
_cell.angle_beta   90.00
_cell.angle_gamma   90.00
#
_symmetry.space_group_name_H-M   'P 1'
#
loop_
_entity.id
_entity.type
_entity.pdbx_description
1 polymer ?
#
loop_
_entity_poly.entity_id
_entity_poly.type
_entity_poly.pdbx_seq_one_letter_code
_entity_poly.pdbx_strand_id
1 'polypeptide(L)'
;MGHLSIVMDKPASAPTQDIEQRKTVRMVDNAIESSRSAKLHRVSKWREHQALYRGNQWGEWSQALGRVVERAIPIHRVRATANYTQPTVDVLVARLTENRPAVSVLPGSRDAEDEDAARAADKILDYEWRMSAMRARLQSVVRWTALCGTG
;
A
#
# COMPACT_ATOMS: atom_id res chain seq x y z
N MET A 1 38.91 -4.15 53.04
CA MET A 1 38.26 -3.19 52.12
C MET A 1 37.05 -3.88 51.53
N GLY A 2 35.86 -3.65 52.15
CA GLY A 2 34.62 -4.25 51.69
C GLY A 2 33.94 -3.39 50.61
N HIS A 3 33.69 -3.97 49.46
CA HIS A 3 33.03 -3.37 48.36
C HIS A 3 31.49 -3.50 48.63
N LEU A 4 30.82 -2.40 49.00
CA LEU A 4 29.37 -2.33 49.06
C LEU A 4 28.82 -2.20 47.64
N SER A 5 28.27 -3.28 47.09
CA SER A 5 27.46 -3.22 45.88
C SER A 5 26.07 -2.76 46.24
N ILE A 6 25.73 -1.53 45.90
CA ILE A 6 24.35 -1.02 45.98
C ILE A 6 23.58 -1.68 44.85
N VAL A 7 22.82 -2.72 45.13
CA VAL A 7 21.78 -3.25 44.24
C VAL A 7 20.65 -2.23 44.25
N MET A 8 20.53 -1.44 43.18
CA MET A 8 19.35 -0.61 42.96
C MET A 8 18.18 -1.56 42.65
N ASP A 9 17.37 -1.78 43.65
CA ASP A 9 16.11 -2.50 43.51
C ASP A 9 15.19 -1.67 42.65
N LYS A 10 14.87 -2.21 41.44
CA LYS A 10 13.94 -1.58 40.50
C LYS A 10 12.57 -1.58 41.19
N PRO A 11 11.87 -0.43 41.35
CA PRO A 11 10.59 -0.39 42.04
C PRO A 11 9.63 -1.38 41.36
N ALA A 12 9.13 -2.33 42.12
CA ALA A 12 8.12 -3.29 41.69
C ALA A 12 6.89 -2.49 41.23
N SER A 13 6.57 -2.55 39.94
CA SER A 13 5.38 -1.92 39.40
C SER A 13 4.15 -2.47 40.12
N ALA A 14 3.24 -1.56 40.51
CA ALA A 14 2.06 -1.96 41.28
C ALA A 14 1.25 -3.03 40.51
N PRO A 15 0.72 -4.07 41.16
CA PRO A 15 0.07 -5.21 40.47
C PRO A 15 -1.11 -4.81 39.59
N THR A 16 -1.72 -3.66 39.82
CA THR A 16 -2.81 -3.10 39.01
C THR A 16 -2.32 -2.62 37.65
N GLN A 17 -1.11 -2.04 37.56
CA GLN A 17 -0.52 -1.58 36.32
C GLN A 17 -0.17 -2.75 35.38
N ASP A 18 0.31 -3.86 35.94
CA ASP A 18 0.61 -5.06 35.16
C ASP A 18 -0.65 -5.70 34.55
N ILE A 19 -1.78 -5.66 35.26
CA ILE A 19 -3.05 -6.19 34.76
C ILE A 19 -3.59 -5.32 33.64
N GLU A 20 -3.54 -4.01 33.76
CA GLU A 20 -3.95 -3.07 32.72
C GLU A 20 -3.07 -3.17 31.46
N GLN A 21 -1.76 -3.26 31.65
CA GLN A 21 -0.81 -3.46 30.55
C GLN A 21 -1.09 -4.77 29.81
N ARG A 22 -1.33 -5.87 30.51
CA ARG A 22 -1.68 -7.16 29.91
C ARG A 22 -3.01 -7.12 29.13
N LYS A 23 -4.00 -6.39 29.62
CA LYS A 23 -5.28 -6.18 28.90
C LYS A 23 -5.05 -5.40 27.60
N THR A 24 -4.25 -4.34 27.67
CA THR A 24 -3.92 -3.50 26.51
C THR A 24 -3.14 -4.33 25.46
N VAL A 25 -2.15 -5.10 25.87
CA VAL A 25 -1.40 -5.98 24.97
C VAL A 25 -2.33 -6.98 24.28
N ARG A 26 -3.22 -7.65 25.03
CA ARG A 26 -4.19 -8.60 24.43
C ARG A 26 -5.14 -7.93 23.45
N MET A 27 -5.59 -6.70 23.76
CA MET A 27 -6.44 -5.94 22.84
C MET A 27 -5.71 -5.63 21.53
N VAL A 28 -4.44 -5.19 21.61
CA VAL A 28 -3.60 -4.93 20.45
C VAL A 28 -3.33 -6.20 19.65
N ASP A 29 -2.99 -7.30 20.31
CA ASP A 29 -2.75 -8.59 19.64
C ASP A 29 -4.01 -9.09 18.91
N ASN A 30 -5.18 -8.99 19.52
CA ASN A 30 -6.45 -9.34 18.87
C ASN A 30 -6.75 -8.45 17.68
N ALA A 31 -6.49 -7.14 17.77
CA ALA A 31 -6.66 -6.20 16.66
C ALA A 31 -5.69 -6.49 15.50
N ILE A 32 -4.45 -6.84 15.82
CA ILE A 32 -3.45 -7.25 14.82
C ILE A 32 -3.89 -8.53 14.10
N GLU A 33 -4.34 -9.54 14.85
CA GLU A 33 -4.76 -10.82 14.26
C GLU A 33 -6.02 -10.68 13.40
N SER A 34 -7.00 -9.90 13.84
CA SER A 34 -8.20 -9.61 13.05
C SER A 34 -7.86 -8.84 11.77
N SER A 35 -6.93 -7.88 11.85
CA SER A 35 -6.43 -7.13 10.69
C SER A 35 -5.64 -8.01 9.73
N ARG A 36 -4.84 -8.95 10.25
CA ARG A 36 -4.07 -9.92 9.47
C ARG A 36 -4.98 -10.86 8.70
N SER A 37 -6.02 -11.41 9.33
CA SER A 37 -6.98 -12.30 8.66
C SER A 37 -7.76 -11.58 7.55
N ALA A 38 -8.23 -10.35 7.82
CA ALA A 38 -8.88 -9.51 6.81
C ALA A 38 -7.95 -9.19 5.62
N LYS A 39 -6.65 -8.95 5.90
CA LYS A 39 -5.65 -8.71 4.88
C LYS A 39 -5.41 -9.94 4.00
N LEU A 40 -5.35 -11.13 4.57
CA LEU A 40 -5.14 -12.37 3.79
C LEU A 40 -6.23 -12.58 2.73
N HIS A 41 -7.49 -12.33 3.09
CA HIS A 41 -8.60 -12.40 2.13
C HIS A 41 -8.46 -11.39 1.00
N ARG A 42 -8.05 -10.15 1.30
CA ARG A 42 -7.80 -9.13 0.27
C ARG A 42 -6.62 -9.48 -0.63
N VAL A 43 -5.53 -9.97 -0.05
CA VAL A 43 -4.33 -10.34 -0.81
C VAL A 43 -4.62 -11.46 -1.81
N SER A 44 -5.45 -12.46 -1.45
CA SER A 44 -5.85 -13.50 -2.41
C SER A 44 -6.60 -12.91 -3.60
N LYS A 45 -7.56 -12.02 -3.35
CA LYS A 45 -8.31 -11.29 -4.40
C LYS A 45 -7.39 -10.45 -5.29
N TRP A 46 -6.46 -9.71 -4.70
CA TRP A 46 -5.50 -8.90 -5.47
C TRP A 46 -4.63 -9.75 -6.39
N ARG A 47 -4.20 -10.92 -5.95
CA ARG A 47 -3.42 -11.85 -6.77
C ARG A 47 -4.23 -12.46 -7.91
N GLU A 48 -5.50 -12.76 -7.69
CA GLU A 48 -6.42 -13.17 -8.74
C GLU A 48 -6.61 -12.06 -9.79
N HIS A 49 -6.85 -10.82 -9.36
CA HIS A 49 -6.97 -9.68 -10.27
C HIS A 49 -5.70 -9.44 -11.09
N GLN A 50 -4.52 -9.58 -10.47
CA GLN A 50 -3.25 -9.49 -11.19
C GLN A 50 -3.07 -10.63 -12.20
N ALA A 51 -3.49 -11.84 -11.87
CA ALA A 51 -3.45 -12.97 -12.79
C ALA A 51 -4.37 -12.72 -13.99
N LEU A 52 -5.58 -12.23 -13.77
CA LEU A 52 -6.52 -11.82 -14.81
C LEU A 52 -5.94 -10.72 -15.71
N TYR A 53 -5.34 -9.69 -15.12
CA TYR A 53 -4.67 -8.63 -15.88
C TYR A 53 -3.55 -9.15 -16.78
N ARG A 54 -2.79 -10.14 -16.31
CA ARG A 54 -1.72 -10.79 -17.07
C ARG A 54 -2.23 -11.79 -18.12
N GLY A 55 -3.56 -11.96 -18.26
CA GLY A 55 -4.18 -12.88 -19.20
C GLY A 55 -4.40 -14.29 -18.67
N ASN A 56 -4.07 -14.56 -17.41
CA ASN A 56 -4.37 -15.85 -16.79
C ASN A 56 -5.84 -15.88 -16.33
N GLN A 57 -6.76 -16.12 -17.26
CA GLN A 57 -8.21 -16.18 -16.98
C GLN A 57 -8.65 -17.52 -16.35
N TRP A 58 -7.76 -18.52 -16.34
CA TRP A 58 -8.03 -19.85 -15.82
C TRP A 58 -7.33 -20.10 -14.47
N GLY A 59 -6.71 -19.06 -13.92
CA GLY A 59 -6.06 -19.10 -12.62
C GLY A 59 -7.07 -19.02 -11.48
N GLU A 60 -6.93 -19.91 -10.49
CA GLU A 60 -7.69 -19.91 -9.25
C GLU A 60 -6.72 -19.85 -8.07
N TRP A 61 -7.10 -19.11 -7.04
CA TRP A 61 -6.27 -19.00 -5.84
C TRP A 61 -6.25 -20.32 -5.06
N SER A 62 -5.08 -20.90 -4.91
CA SER A 62 -4.88 -22.07 -4.05
C SER A 62 -4.43 -21.62 -2.66
N GLN A 63 -5.28 -21.86 -1.65
CA GLN A 63 -4.96 -21.54 -0.26
C GLN A 63 -3.82 -22.41 0.27
N ALA A 64 -3.75 -23.67 -0.17
CA ALA A 64 -2.69 -24.61 0.23
C ALA A 64 -1.31 -24.20 -0.30
N LEU A 65 -1.24 -23.66 -1.52
CA LEU A 65 0.01 -23.26 -2.17
C LEU A 65 0.32 -21.77 -2.04
N GLY A 66 -0.61 -20.96 -1.54
CA GLY A 66 -0.45 -19.52 -1.40
C GLY A 66 -0.19 -18.78 -2.73
N ARG A 67 -0.64 -19.33 -3.85
CA ARG A 67 -0.45 -18.79 -5.20
C ARG A 67 -1.63 -19.10 -6.11
N VAL A 68 -1.71 -18.36 -7.21
CA VAL A 68 -2.67 -18.66 -8.29
C VAL A 68 -2.17 -19.86 -9.08
N VAL A 69 -3.00 -20.86 -9.20
CA VAL A 69 -2.73 -22.12 -9.93
C VAL A 69 -3.72 -22.23 -11.07
N GLU A 70 -3.28 -22.73 -12.21
CA GLU A 70 -4.19 -23.00 -13.31
C GLU A 70 -5.13 -24.15 -12.98
N ARG A 71 -6.43 -23.91 -13.22
CA ARG A 71 -7.45 -24.93 -13.04
C ARG A 71 -7.22 -26.09 -14.00
N ALA A 72 -7.20 -27.30 -13.47
CA ALA A 72 -7.12 -28.51 -14.29
C ALA A 72 -8.37 -28.62 -15.18
N ILE A 73 -8.17 -28.66 -16.49
CA ILE A 73 -9.24 -28.84 -17.46
C ILE A 73 -8.97 -30.09 -18.27
N PRO A 74 -9.99 -30.90 -18.58
CA PRO A 74 -9.83 -32.07 -19.42
C PRO A 74 -9.19 -31.69 -20.77
N ILE A 75 -8.29 -32.56 -21.28
CA ILE A 75 -7.45 -32.29 -22.45
C ILE A 75 -8.26 -32.03 -23.74
N HIS A 76 -9.49 -32.52 -23.79
CA HIS A 76 -10.40 -32.34 -24.93
C HIS A 76 -11.13 -30.97 -24.97
N ARG A 77 -10.96 -30.12 -23.95
CA ARG A 77 -11.54 -28.77 -23.94
C ARG A 77 -10.55 -27.76 -24.45
N VAL A 78 -10.94 -27.02 -25.47
CA VAL A 78 -10.14 -25.92 -26.00
C VAL A 78 -10.19 -24.74 -24.99
N ARG A 79 -9.03 -24.23 -24.63
CA ARG A 79 -8.89 -22.98 -23.84
C ARG A 79 -8.75 -21.82 -24.81
N ALA A 80 -9.83 -21.10 -25.06
CA ALA A 80 -9.77 -19.82 -25.72
C ALA A 80 -9.61 -18.71 -24.65
N THR A 81 -8.55 -17.92 -24.75
CA THR A 81 -8.30 -16.81 -23.84
C THR A 81 -8.24 -15.51 -24.63
N ALA A 82 -9.14 -14.58 -24.31
CA ALA A 82 -9.08 -13.21 -24.83
C ALA A 82 -8.90 -12.26 -23.63
N ASN A 83 -7.73 -11.63 -23.54
CA ASN A 83 -7.44 -10.73 -22.44
C ASN A 83 -7.98 -9.33 -22.72
N TYR A 84 -9.23 -9.07 -22.33
CA TYR A 84 -9.83 -7.74 -22.37
C TYR A 84 -9.51 -6.90 -21.13
N THR A 85 -9.08 -7.52 -20.03
CA THR A 85 -8.80 -6.82 -18.77
C THR A 85 -7.60 -5.88 -18.90
N GLN A 86 -6.54 -6.35 -19.54
CA GLN A 86 -5.32 -5.55 -19.69
C GLN A 86 -5.56 -4.25 -20.49
N PRO A 87 -6.09 -4.27 -21.72
CA PRO A 87 -6.31 -3.04 -22.47
C PRO A 87 -7.31 -2.12 -21.78
N THR A 88 -8.34 -2.65 -21.12
CA THR A 88 -9.30 -1.82 -20.38
C THR A 88 -8.62 -1.07 -19.24
N VAL A 89 -7.82 -1.76 -18.43
CA VAL A 89 -7.07 -1.11 -17.33
C VAL A 89 -6.04 -0.12 -17.87
N ASP A 90 -5.34 -0.46 -18.95
CA ASP A 90 -4.32 0.42 -19.52
C ASP A 90 -4.95 1.70 -20.11
N VAL A 91 -6.10 1.62 -20.76
CA VAL A 91 -6.87 2.79 -21.22
C VAL A 91 -7.33 3.63 -20.02
N LEU A 92 -7.82 3.00 -18.96
CA LEU A 92 -8.25 3.71 -17.75
C LEU A 92 -7.06 4.46 -17.12
N VAL A 93 -5.91 3.79 -16.96
CA VAL A 93 -4.69 4.40 -16.44
C VAL A 93 -4.24 5.56 -17.32
N ALA A 94 -4.23 5.39 -18.64
CA ALA A 94 -3.86 6.44 -19.59
C ALA A 94 -4.75 7.67 -19.44
N ARG A 95 -6.07 7.47 -19.36
CA ARG A 95 -7.06 8.56 -19.21
C ARG A 95 -6.90 9.30 -17.88
N LEU A 96 -6.74 8.57 -16.76
CA LEU A 96 -6.60 9.16 -15.45
C LEU A 96 -5.25 9.87 -15.24
N THR A 97 -4.22 9.49 -16.00
CA THR A 97 -2.88 10.08 -15.90
C THR A 97 -2.52 10.97 -17.09
N GLU A 98 -3.49 11.27 -17.97
CA GLU A 98 -3.31 12.16 -19.13
C GLU A 98 -2.89 13.54 -18.67
N ASN A 99 -3.60 14.10 -17.70
CA ASN A 99 -3.31 15.40 -17.15
C ASN A 99 -2.40 15.29 -15.91
N ARG A 100 -1.38 16.12 -15.87
CA ARG A 100 -0.55 16.27 -14.68
C ARG A 100 -1.37 16.95 -13.59
N PRO A 101 -1.39 16.42 -12.35
CA PRO A 101 -1.93 17.18 -11.21
C PRO A 101 -1.19 18.50 -11.07
N ALA A 102 -1.93 19.60 -11.10
CA ALA A 102 -1.36 20.92 -10.84
C ALA A 102 -1.16 21.06 -9.32
N VAL A 103 0.07 21.29 -8.92
CA VAL A 103 0.42 21.64 -7.54
C VAL A 103 0.98 23.05 -7.60
N SER A 104 0.42 23.97 -6.83
CA SER A 104 0.93 25.33 -6.68
C SER A 104 1.10 25.67 -5.20
N VAL A 105 2.16 26.41 -4.90
CA VAL A 105 2.41 26.92 -3.56
C VAL A 105 1.79 28.30 -3.43
N LEU A 106 0.91 28.47 -2.44
CA LEU A 106 0.32 29.76 -2.14
C LEU A 106 1.20 30.50 -1.13
N PRO A 107 1.45 31.80 -1.31
CA PRO A 107 2.18 32.61 -0.33
C PRO A 107 1.37 32.71 0.97
N GLY A 108 2.07 32.72 2.11
CA GLY A 108 1.46 32.84 3.44
C GLY A 108 0.92 34.22 3.72
N SER A 109 1.53 35.27 3.17
CA SER A 109 1.11 36.65 3.23
C SER A 109 1.15 37.30 1.86
N ARG A 110 0.75 38.58 1.77
CA ARG A 110 0.87 39.42 0.56
C ARG A 110 2.20 40.16 0.46
N ASP A 111 3.14 39.84 1.31
CA ASP A 111 4.45 40.45 1.31
C ASP A 111 5.27 39.94 0.11
N ALA A 112 6.07 40.79 -0.47
CA ALA A 112 6.86 40.48 -1.65
C ALA A 112 7.84 39.30 -1.40
N GLU A 113 8.34 39.19 -0.16
CA GLU A 113 9.23 38.12 0.25
C GLU A 113 8.54 36.75 0.24
N ASP A 114 7.29 36.65 0.74
CA ASP A 114 6.48 35.45 0.75
C ASP A 114 6.07 35.03 -0.68
N GLU A 115 5.76 36.02 -1.53
CA GLU A 115 5.45 35.75 -2.93
C GLU A 115 6.68 35.22 -3.70
N ASP A 116 7.87 35.76 -3.44
CA ASP A 116 9.12 35.30 -4.04
C ASP A 116 9.47 33.87 -3.56
N ALA A 117 9.29 33.62 -2.26
CA ALA A 117 9.48 32.30 -1.68
C ALA A 117 8.51 31.25 -2.30
N ALA A 118 7.24 31.59 -2.46
CA ALA A 118 6.25 30.72 -3.09
C ALA A 118 6.61 30.40 -4.55
N ARG A 119 7.04 31.41 -5.32
CA ARG A 119 7.53 31.22 -6.71
C ARG A 119 8.78 30.34 -6.79
N ALA A 120 9.70 30.48 -5.85
CA ALA A 120 10.89 29.62 -5.76
C ALA A 120 10.49 28.17 -5.43
N ALA A 121 9.57 27.98 -4.49
CA ALA A 121 9.06 26.66 -4.11
C ALA A 121 8.34 25.95 -5.29
N ASP A 122 7.53 26.67 -6.07
CA ASP A 122 6.89 26.12 -7.29
C ASP A 122 7.93 25.59 -8.27
N LYS A 123 9.02 26.33 -8.50
CA LYS A 123 10.10 25.90 -9.39
C LYS A 123 10.81 24.63 -8.88
N ILE A 124 11.01 24.55 -7.56
CA ILE A 124 11.60 23.37 -6.92
C ILE A 124 10.67 22.15 -7.08
N LEU A 125 9.36 22.33 -6.84
CA LEU A 125 8.38 21.25 -7.03
C LEU A 125 8.34 20.77 -8.48
N ASP A 126 8.40 21.67 -9.44
CA ASP A 126 8.47 21.32 -10.88
C ASP A 126 9.75 20.55 -11.23
N TYR A 127 10.85 20.92 -10.66
CA TYR A 127 12.12 20.22 -10.84
C TYR A 127 12.06 18.81 -10.23
N GLU A 128 11.63 18.68 -8.98
CA GLU A 128 11.50 17.41 -8.28
C GLU A 128 10.50 16.48 -8.99
N TRP A 129 9.38 17.02 -9.48
CA TRP A 129 8.42 16.24 -10.26
C TRP A 129 9.06 15.55 -11.48
N ARG A 130 9.92 16.27 -12.19
CA ARG A 130 10.63 15.76 -13.37
C ARG A 130 11.72 14.77 -12.98
N MET A 131 12.54 15.11 -11.98
CA MET A 131 13.69 14.31 -11.57
C MET A 131 13.27 12.99 -10.92
N SER A 132 12.19 12.98 -10.15
CA SER A 132 11.69 11.78 -9.46
C SER A 132 10.81 10.87 -10.33
N ALA A 133 10.68 11.15 -11.63
CA ALA A 133 9.82 10.39 -12.55
C ALA A 133 8.38 10.21 -12.03
N MET A 134 7.82 11.26 -11.41
CA MET A 134 6.51 11.20 -10.73
C MET A 134 5.37 10.75 -11.64
N ARG A 135 5.45 11.02 -12.95
CA ARG A 135 4.45 10.53 -13.91
C ARG A 135 4.40 9.00 -13.93
N ALA A 136 5.55 8.33 -13.98
CA ALA A 136 5.61 6.87 -14.00
C ALA A 136 5.12 6.28 -12.66
N ARG A 137 5.46 6.93 -11.54
CA ARG A 137 4.97 6.55 -10.21
C ARG A 137 3.45 6.70 -10.11
N LEU A 138 2.90 7.82 -10.59
CA LEU A 138 1.46 8.05 -10.63
C LEU A 138 0.74 6.98 -11.44
N GLN A 139 1.23 6.67 -12.66
CA GLN A 139 0.67 5.59 -13.48
C GLN A 139 0.69 4.24 -12.74
N SER A 140 1.77 3.96 -12.03
CA SER A 140 1.88 2.73 -11.24
C SER A 140 0.85 2.70 -10.11
N VAL A 141 0.71 3.78 -9.35
CA VAL A 141 -0.29 3.90 -8.28
C VAL A 141 -1.70 3.73 -8.81
N VAL A 142 -2.06 4.45 -9.88
CA VAL A 142 -3.40 4.36 -10.50
C VAL A 142 -3.67 2.95 -11.02
N ARG A 143 -2.67 2.27 -11.61
CA ARG A 143 -2.82 0.88 -12.04
C ARG A 143 -3.09 -0.05 -10.85
N TRP A 144 -2.36 0.10 -9.76
CA TRP A 144 -2.59 -0.67 -8.55
C TRP A 144 -3.97 -0.41 -7.94
N THR A 145 -4.40 0.84 -7.90
CA THR A 145 -5.74 1.21 -7.43
C THR A 145 -6.82 0.59 -8.30
N ALA A 146 -6.66 0.60 -9.62
CA ALA A 146 -7.61 -0.01 -10.55
C ALA A 146 -7.69 -1.54 -10.38
N LEU A 147 -6.56 -2.21 -10.12
CA LEU A 147 -6.51 -3.66 -9.96
C LEU A 147 -6.93 -4.13 -8.56
N CYS A 148 -6.56 -3.39 -7.53
CA CYS A 148 -6.74 -3.80 -6.14
C CYS A 148 -7.97 -3.17 -5.47
N GLY A 149 -8.53 -2.11 -6.06
CA GLY A 149 -9.74 -1.43 -5.55
C GLY A 149 -9.55 -0.59 -4.30
N THR A 150 -8.32 -0.53 -3.78
CA THR A 150 -7.96 0.31 -2.62
C THR A 150 -6.55 0.82 -2.81
N GLY A 151 -6.41 2.13 -2.78
CA GLY A 151 -5.13 2.78 -2.61
C GLY A 151 -4.83 2.93 -1.12
#